data_f9d3493bfadb3dbec741b876f81b7989
#
_entry.id   f9d3493bfadb3dbec741b876f81b7989
#
_cell.length_a   1.000
_cell.length_b   1.000
_cell.length_c   1.000
_cell.angle_alpha   90.00
_cell.angle_beta   90.00
_cell.angle_gamma   90.00
#
_symmetry.space_group_name_H-M   'P 1'
#
loop_
_entity.id
_entity.type
_entity.pdbx_description
1 polymer ?
#
loop_
_entity_poly.entity_id
_entity_poly.type
_entity_poly.pdbx_seq_one_letter_code
_entity_poly.pdbx_strand_id
1 'polypeptide(L)'
;MYNSTRDKSCRVTAAHAIVHGLAPDGGLFVPEELPKLSLAQIEALSKTDYRGRAEELLSLFLDDFDRAEIKRIVSAAYGDNFDDAAVAPLHIIDGKTAVLELWHGPTCAFKDMALQILPHLLTASLKKCGETKKVCILVATSGDTGKAALEGFADVEDTKILVFYPHNGVSDVQKLQMVTQRGENVSVAAVKGNFDDAQTGVKTLFGDTQLAQELSAKGWFLSSANSINWGRLLPQIVYYFSAYCDFLNSNGLKLGDEVDFAVPTGNFGDILACWYAKQMGLPVGKLICASNENNVLADFFKTGTYDRNRAFHTTISPSMDILVSSNLERLLYSVCGDDKQVAEYMRSLSEKGSYTVSKEIFKVLSDNFVGGFCTDADTKATIANVYNEHGYLIDTHTAVAYKLMLEHKTDRPTVVVSTASPFKFCDSVLDALGEKTDASGVELIEKLASFTGNAAPAPLCGLDKRPVRFETVIEKQAMKQAVTEFLK
;
A
#
# COMPACT_ATOMS: atom_id res chain seq x y z
N MET A 1 -14.55 7.96 16.52
CA MET A 1 -13.35 8.10 17.39
C MET A 1 -12.35 6.97 17.09
N TYR A 2 -11.07 7.16 17.44
CA TYR A 2 -9.94 6.26 17.17
C TYR A 2 -9.13 6.00 18.43
N ASN A 3 -8.58 4.78 18.54
CA ASN A 3 -7.73 4.35 19.65
C ASN A 3 -6.34 3.95 19.14
N SER A 4 -5.37 3.85 20.05
CA SER A 4 -4.14 3.11 19.77
C SER A 4 -4.37 1.60 19.91
N THR A 5 -3.70 0.82 19.06
CA THR A 5 -3.66 -0.65 19.17
C THR A 5 -2.98 -1.14 20.46
N ARG A 6 -2.24 -0.27 21.17
CA ARG A 6 -1.49 -0.60 22.39
C ARG A 6 -1.98 0.12 23.63
N ASP A 7 -2.89 1.10 23.48
CA ASP A 7 -3.52 1.85 24.57
C ASP A 7 -4.91 2.35 24.17
N LYS A 8 -5.95 1.67 24.64
CA LYS A 8 -7.35 2.06 24.40
C LYS A 8 -7.74 3.39 25.05
N SER A 9 -6.99 3.86 26.03
CA SER A 9 -7.26 5.16 26.66
C SER A 9 -6.88 6.34 25.76
N CYS A 10 -5.99 6.12 24.79
CA CYS A 10 -5.63 7.09 23.77
C CYS A 10 -6.78 7.25 22.76
N ARG A 11 -7.70 8.20 23.02
CA ARG A 11 -8.88 8.47 22.17
C ARG A 11 -8.70 9.76 21.41
N VAL A 12 -8.80 9.68 20.08
CA VAL A 12 -8.58 10.82 19.18
C VAL A 12 -9.63 10.86 18.07
N THR A 13 -9.75 12.01 17.39
CA THR A 13 -10.59 12.14 16.17
C THR A 13 -9.93 11.52 14.95
N ALA A 14 -10.67 11.34 13.86
CA ALA A 14 -10.11 10.86 12.59
C ALA A 14 -9.04 11.83 12.07
N ALA A 15 -9.29 13.13 12.12
CA ALA A 15 -8.32 14.15 11.72
C ALA A 15 -7.01 14.03 12.50
N HIS A 16 -7.07 13.86 13.83
CA HIS A 16 -5.88 13.69 14.66
C HIS A 16 -5.08 12.43 14.27
N ALA A 17 -5.78 11.29 14.07
CA ALA A 17 -5.14 10.04 13.66
C ALA A 17 -4.42 10.15 12.30
N ILE A 18 -4.98 10.91 11.35
CA ILE A 18 -4.40 11.17 10.03
C ILE A 18 -3.17 12.09 10.15
N VAL A 19 -3.24 13.15 10.95
CA VAL A 19 -2.13 14.12 11.12
C VAL A 19 -0.91 13.44 11.73
N HIS A 20 -1.10 12.69 12.79
CA HIS A 20 0.01 12.09 13.55
C HIS A 20 0.48 10.76 12.97
N GLY A 21 -0.44 9.96 12.37
CA GLY A 21 -0.13 8.68 11.74
C GLY A 21 0.26 7.55 12.71
N LEU A 22 0.90 7.88 13.83
CA LEU A 22 1.35 6.98 14.88
C LEU A 22 0.90 7.49 16.24
N ALA A 23 0.46 6.60 17.12
CA ALA A 23 0.09 6.97 18.48
C ALA A 23 1.33 7.22 19.35
N PRO A 24 1.21 8.01 20.45
CA PRO A 24 2.34 8.37 21.32
C PRO A 24 3.05 7.16 21.96
N ASP A 25 2.35 6.05 22.15
CA ASP A 25 2.86 4.79 22.67
C ASP A 25 3.53 3.91 21.61
N GLY A 26 3.62 4.40 20.35
CA GLY A 26 4.14 3.68 19.20
C GLY A 26 3.16 2.69 18.58
N GLY A 27 1.92 2.62 19.09
CA GLY A 27 0.82 1.85 18.51
C GLY A 27 0.22 2.51 17.27
N LEU A 28 -0.63 1.79 16.58
CA LEU A 28 -1.29 2.24 15.36
C LEU A 28 -2.73 2.70 15.65
N PHE A 29 -3.16 3.78 15.02
CA PHE A 29 -4.56 4.20 15.17
C PHE A 29 -5.52 3.27 14.44
N VAL A 30 -6.61 2.91 15.12
CA VAL A 30 -7.72 2.10 14.62
C VAL A 30 -9.05 2.72 15.06
N PRO A 31 -10.13 2.61 14.29
CA PRO A 31 -11.44 3.05 14.74
C PRO A 31 -11.89 2.22 15.95
N GLU A 32 -12.56 2.88 16.92
CA GLU A 32 -13.12 2.20 18.11
C GLU A 32 -14.14 1.15 17.70
N GLU A 33 -14.96 1.46 16.69
CA GLU A 33 -15.95 0.57 16.13
C GLU A 33 -15.87 0.58 14.61
N LEU A 34 -15.98 -0.60 14.00
CA LEU A 34 -16.08 -0.71 12.55
C LEU A 34 -17.55 -0.55 12.13
N PRO A 35 -17.85 0.34 11.18
CA PRO A 35 -19.19 0.48 10.64
C PRO A 35 -19.64 -0.83 9.99
N LYS A 36 -20.94 -1.11 10.02
CA LYS A 36 -21.54 -2.29 9.40
C LYS A 36 -22.46 -1.86 8.27
N LEU A 37 -22.37 -2.58 7.15
CA LEU A 37 -23.28 -2.42 6.02
C LEU A 37 -24.12 -3.68 5.82
N SER A 38 -25.39 -3.49 5.55
CA SER A 38 -26.30 -4.55 5.11
C SER A 38 -26.10 -4.85 3.63
N LEU A 39 -26.53 -6.02 3.17
CA LEU A 39 -26.51 -6.37 1.75
C LEU A 39 -27.26 -5.35 0.88
N ALA A 40 -28.36 -4.78 1.38
CA ALA A 40 -29.08 -3.73 0.66
C ALA A 40 -28.27 -2.45 0.46
N GLN A 41 -27.44 -2.08 1.44
CA GLN A 41 -26.52 -0.94 1.29
C GLN A 41 -25.38 -1.26 0.30
N ILE A 42 -24.86 -2.48 0.32
CA ILE A 42 -23.85 -2.95 -0.66
C ILE A 42 -24.46 -2.96 -2.07
N GLU A 43 -25.71 -3.42 -2.23
CA GLU A 43 -26.43 -3.34 -3.50
C GLU A 43 -26.61 -1.88 -3.98
N ALA A 44 -26.87 -0.96 -3.05
CA ALA A 44 -26.95 0.47 -3.39
C ALA A 44 -25.61 1.01 -3.89
N LEU A 45 -24.47 0.61 -3.26
CA LEU A 45 -23.11 0.97 -3.71
C LEU A 45 -22.83 0.44 -5.12
N SER A 46 -23.36 -0.73 -5.52
CA SER A 46 -23.12 -1.28 -6.86
C SER A 46 -23.72 -0.42 -7.98
N LYS A 47 -24.66 0.46 -7.66
CA LYS A 47 -25.31 1.40 -8.59
C LYS A 47 -24.56 2.73 -8.73
N THR A 48 -23.45 2.90 -8.05
CA THR A 48 -22.62 4.12 -8.09
C THR A 48 -21.24 3.82 -8.72
N ASP A 49 -20.57 4.87 -9.17
CA ASP A 49 -19.17 4.77 -9.62
C ASP A 49 -18.18 4.66 -8.43
N TYR A 50 -16.90 4.54 -8.74
CA TYR A 50 -15.84 4.45 -7.70
C TYR A 50 -15.86 5.64 -6.74
N ARG A 51 -16.07 6.86 -7.25
CA ARG A 51 -16.10 8.08 -6.42
C ARG A 51 -17.30 8.09 -5.49
N GLY A 52 -18.47 7.71 -5.96
CA GLY A 52 -19.66 7.57 -5.12
C GLY A 52 -19.49 6.52 -4.01
N ARG A 53 -18.86 5.38 -4.33
CA ARG A 53 -18.48 4.35 -3.33
C ARG A 53 -17.50 4.90 -2.31
N ALA A 54 -16.49 5.65 -2.76
CA ALA A 54 -15.51 6.28 -1.88
C ALA A 54 -16.15 7.33 -0.95
N GLU A 55 -17.04 8.19 -1.47
CA GLU A 55 -17.75 9.19 -0.67
C GLU A 55 -18.55 8.52 0.46
N GLU A 56 -19.33 7.48 0.14
CA GLU A 56 -20.15 6.79 1.14
C GLU A 56 -19.30 6.06 2.17
N LEU A 57 -18.30 5.29 1.74
CA LEU A 57 -17.48 4.50 2.64
C LEU A 57 -16.57 5.36 3.53
N LEU A 58 -15.94 6.41 2.98
CA LEU A 58 -15.10 7.31 3.77
C LEU A 58 -15.91 8.09 4.81
N SER A 59 -17.16 8.47 4.48
CA SER A 59 -18.05 9.16 5.41
C SER A 59 -18.38 8.35 6.67
N LEU A 60 -18.31 7.02 6.60
CA LEU A 60 -18.54 6.16 7.76
C LEU A 60 -17.40 6.21 8.80
N PHE A 61 -16.21 6.63 8.39
CA PHE A 61 -15.01 6.66 9.24
C PHE A 61 -14.56 8.07 9.61
N LEU A 62 -14.91 9.06 8.81
CA LEU A 62 -14.48 10.44 8.95
C LEU A 62 -15.61 11.29 9.57
N ASP A 63 -15.98 10.96 10.81
CA ASP A 63 -17.11 11.54 11.55
C ASP A 63 -16.91 13.04 11.90
N ASP A 64 -15.67 13.52 11.85
CA ASP A 64 -15.29 14.91 12.03
C ASP A 64 -15.18 15.71 10.72
N PHE A 65 -15.50 15.08 9.56
CA PHE A 65 -15.59 15.73 8.24
C PHE A 65 -17.04 15.85 7.78
N ASP A 66 -17.40 16.97 7.15
CA ASP A 66 -18.71 17.03 6.50
C ASP A 66 -18.71 16.35 5.13
N ARG A 67 -19.93 15.96 4.67
CA ARG A 67 -20.08 15.24 3.39
C ARG A 67 -19.63 16.04 2.17
N ALA A 68 -19.81 17.34 2.16
CA ALA A 68 -19.37 18.19 1.06
C ALA A 68 -17.83 18.26 0.98
N GLU A 69 -17.17 18.29 2.13
CA GLU A 69 -15.71 18.22 2.24
C GLU A 69 -15.19 16.87 1.74
N ILE A 70 -15.77 15.76 2.17
CA ILE A 70 -15.39 14.41 1.69
C ILE A 70 -15.57 14.29 0.18
N LYS A 71 -16.69 14.76 -0.34
CA LYS A 71 -16.96 14.77 -1.79
C LYS A 71 -15.91 15.54 -2.57
N ARG A 72 -15.53 16.73 -2.09
CA ARG A 72 -14.48 17.55 -2.70
C ARG A 72 -13.11 16.82 -2.67
N ILE A 73 -12.78 16.19 -1.54
CA ILE A 73 -11.54 15.42 -1.36
C ILE A 73 -11.49 14.24 -2.32
N VAL A 74 -12.56 13.46 -2.39
CA VAL A 74 -12.68 12.30 -3.29
C VAL A 74 -12.58 12.71 -4.76
N SER A 75 -13.29 13.78 -5.15
CA SER A 75 -13.26 14.28 -6.52
C SER A 75 -11.89 14.82 -6.94
N ALA A 76 -11.13 15.38 -6.00
CA ALA A 76 -9.76 15.85 -6.25
C ALA A 76 -8.75 14.70 -6.37
N ALA A 77 -8.99 13.61 -5.63
CA ALA A 77 -8.09 12.46 -5.57
C ALA A 77 -8.26 11.48 -6.75
N TYR A 78 -9.51 11.25 -7.16
CA TYR A 78 -9.87 10.21 -8.16
C TYR A 78 -10.53 10.85 -9.37
N GLY A 79 -9.73 11.47 -10.23
CA GLY A 79 -10.16 12.19 -11.42
C GLY A 79 -9.36 11.78 -12.66
N ASP A 80 -9.03 12.74 -13.49
CA ASP A 80 -8.29 12.56 -14.76
C ASP A 80 -6.82 12.13 -14.54
N ASN A 81 -6.36 12.04 -13.31
CA ASN A 81 -5.07 11.48 -12.93
C ASN A 81 -5.04 9.94 -12.95
N PHE A 82 -6.20 9.30 -13.12
CA PHE A 82 -6.30 7.87 -13.41
C PHE A 82 -6.63 7.68 -14.90
N ASP A 83 -5.99 6.71 -15.55
CA ASP A 83 -6.15 6.45 -16.99
C ASP A 83 -7.37 5.57 -17.31
N ASP A 84 -8.04 5.02 -16.28
CA ASP A 84 -9.31 4.33 -16.40
C ASP A 84 -10.41 5.05 -15.58
N ALA A 85 -11.57 5.25 -16.18
CA ALA A 85 -12.70 5.91 -15.53
C ALA A 85 -13.27 5.11 -14.31
N ALA A 86 -13.06 3.81 -14.28
CA ALA A 86 -13.40 2.96 -13.14
C ALA A 86 -12.42 3.09 -11.97
N VAL A 87 -11.29 3.79 -12.14
CA VAL A 87 -10.21 4.02 -11.15
C VAL A 87 -9.52 2.72 -10.72
N ALA A 88 -10.26 1.67 -10.42
CA ALA A 88 -9.81 0.34 -10.05
C ALA A 88 -10.65 -0.70 -10.82
N PRO A 89 -10.45 -0.85 -12.15
CA PRO A 89 -11.23 -1.76 -12.95
C PRO A 89 -11.03 -3.22 -12.55
N LEU A 90 -12.11 -4.01 -12.72
CA LEU A 90 -12.10 -5.44 -12.51
C LEU A 90 -12.05 -6.16 -13.87
N HIS A 91 -10.92 -6.80 -14.17
CA HIS A 91 -10.75 -7.61 -15.38
C HIS A 91 -11.19 -9.06 -15.13
N ILE A 92 -12.18 -9.54 -15.88
CA ILE A 92 -12.67 -10.92 -15.75
C ILE A 92 -11.81 -11.82 -16.62
N ILE A 93 -11.10 -12.77 -16.00
CA ILE A 93 -10.29 -13.78 -16.69
C ILE A 93 -11.18 -14.94 -17.17
N ASP A 94 -12.03 -15.44 -16.27
CA ASP A 94 -12.99 -16.49 -16.55
C ASP A 94 -14.23 -16.35 -15.65
N GLY A 95 -15.16 -17.29 -15.71
CA GLY A 95 -16.41 -17.23 -14.94
C GLY A 95 -16.25 -17.22 -13.39
N LYS A 96 -15.04 -17.49 -12.88
CA LYS A 96 -14.74 -17.56 -11.44
C LYS A 96 -13.53 -16.74 -11.02
N THR A 97 -12.70 -16.29 -11.93
CA THR A 97 -11.44 -15.59 -11.67
C THR A 97 -11.49 -14.18 -12.25
N ALA A 98 -11.24 -13.20 -11.42
CA ALA A 98 -11.09 -11.83 -11.85
C ALA A 98 -9.80 -11.22 -11.29
N VAL A 99 -9.28 -10.18 -11.93
CA VAL A 99 -8.12 -9.41 -11.50
C VAL A 99 -8.56 -7.98 -11.23
N LEU A 100 -8.32 -7.51 -10.01
CA LEU A 100 -8.55 -6.13 -9.62
C LEU A 100 -7.30 -5.29 -9.92
N GLU A 101 -7.38 -4.44 -10.92
CA GLU A 101 -6.26 -3.62 -11.36
C GLU A 101 -6.18 -2.32 -10.57
N LEU A 102 -5.19 -2.17 -9.70
CA LEU A 102 -5.00 -1.02 -8.82
C LEU A 102 -3.90 -0.05 -9.29
N TRP A 103 -3.46 -0.19 -10.54
CA TRP A 103 -2.28 0.50 -11.08
C TRP A 103 -2.58 1.53 -12.17
N HIS A 104 -3.83 1.94 -12.32
CA HIS A 104 -4.27 2.96 -13.29
C HIS A 104 -3.97 4.40 -12.86
N GLY A 105 -3.40 4.60 -11.69
CA GLY A 105 -3.00 5.91 -11.20
C GLY A 105 -1.67 6.41 -11.78
N PRO A 106 -1.28 7.65 -11.44
CA PRO A 106 -0.17 8.37 -12.07
C PRO A 106 1.22 7.74 -11.85
N THR A 107 1.36 6.77 -10.94
CA THR A 107 2.64 6.08 -10.71
C THR A 107 2.61 4.60 -11.06
N CYS A 108 1.49 4.13 -11.61
CA CYS A 108 1.28 2.77 -12.05
C CYS A 108 1.48 1.71 -10.96
N ALA A 109 1.02 2.03 -9.73
CA ALA A 109 1.03 1.13 -8.58
C ALA A 109 -0.15 1.43 -7.64
N PHE A 110 -0.65 0.40 -6.93
CA PHE A 110 -1.80 0.50 -6.01
C PHE A 110 -1.66 1.58 -4.93
N LYS A 111 -0.43 2.01 -4.68
CA LYS A 111 -0.13 3.05 -3.70
C LYS A 111 -0.79 4.38 -4.04
N ASP A 112 -1.09 4.61 -5.31
CA ASP A 112 -1.84 5.77 -5.78
C ASP A 112 -3.24 5.83 -5.19
N MET A 113 -3.90 4.68 -5.01
CA MET A 113 -5.24 4.59 -4.44
C MET A 113 -5.36 5.27 -3.07
N ALA A 114 -4.26 5.32 -2.32
CA ALA A 114 -4.22 5.99 -1.02
C ALA A 114 -3.38 7.28 -1.03
N LEU A 115 -2.35 7.38 -1.87
CA LEU A 115 -1.45 8.54 -1.88
C LEU A 115 -1.94 9.70 -2.73
N GLN A 116 -2.94 9.49 -3.60
CA GLN A 116 -3.63 10.59 -4.27
C GLN A 116 -4.65 11.27 -3.35
N ILE A 117 -5.23 10.58 -2.38
CA ILE A 117 -6.21 11.17 -1.46
C ILE A 117 -5.59 11.66 -0.14
N LEU A 118 -4.51 11.02 0.35
CA LEU A 118 -3.90 11.35 1.64
C LEU A 118 -3.52 12.83 1.78
N PRO A 119 -2.93 13.52 0.79
CA PRO A 119 -2.60 14.93 0.91
C PRO A 119 -3.82 15.79 1.20
N HIS A 120 -4.94 15.52 0.54
CA HIS A 120 -6.20 16.24 0.74
C HIS A 120 -6.80 15.96 2.13
N LEU A 121 -6.76 14.70 2.58
CA LEU A 121 -7.18 14.32 3.92
C LEU A 121 -6.29 15.00 4.98
N LEU A 122 -4.97 15.00 4.76
CA LEU A 122 -4.01 15.58 5.71
C LEU A 122 -4.17 17.09 5.85
N THR A 123 -4.26 17.81 4.74
CA THR A 123 -4.44 19.28 4.79
C THR A 123 -5.77 19.69 5.42
N ALA A 124 -6.85 18.95 5.15
CA ALA A 124 -8.12 19.15 5.84
C ALA A 124 -8.03 18.81 7.34
N SER A 125 -7.34 17.71 7.68
CA SER A 125 -7.11 17.30 9.08
C SER A 125 -6.30 18.31 9.87
N LEU A 126 -5.25 18.90 9.29
CA LEU A 126 -4.46 19.97 9.92
C LEU A 126 -5.34 21.15 10.33
N LYS A 127 -6.21 21.61 9.43
CA LYS A 127 -7.16 22.70 9.71
C LYS A 127 -8.12 22.35 10.85
N LYS A 128 -8.65 21.11 10.87
CA LYS A 128 -9.55 20.63 11.94
C LYS A 128 -8.85 20.50 13.29
N CYS A 129 -7.59 20.11 13.31
CA CYS A 129 -6.77 20.06 14.52
C CYS A 129 -6.29 21.44 15.01
N GLY A 130 -6.55 22.51 14.25
CA GLY A 130 -6.04 23.84 14.56
C GLY A 130 -4.51 23.96 14.45
N GLU A 131 -3.87 23.06 13.68
CA GLU A 131 -2.43 23.10 13.48
C GLU A 131 -2.07 24.25 12.52
N THR A 132 -1.17 25.08 12.96
CA THR A 132 -0.71 26.28 12.20
C THR A 132 0.66 26.07 11.57
N LYS A 133 1.36 24.98 11.93
CA LYS A 133 2.65 24.64 11.35
C LYS A 133 2.47 23.88 10.05
N LYS A 134 3.45 24.05 9.18
CA LYS A 134 3.59 23.29 7.95
C LYS A 134 4.12 21.89 8.23
N VAL A 135 3.78 20.93 7.40
CA VAL A 135 4.20 19.55 7.55
C VAL A 135 5.29 19.17 6.54
N CYS A 136 6.35 18.54 7.02
CA CYS A 136 7.31 17.88 6.18
C CYS A 136 7.13 16.36 6.26
N ILE A 137 6.79 15.75 5.13
CA ILE A 137 6.62 14.32 4.99
C ILE A 137 7.98 13.69 4.72
N LEU A 138 8.41 12.75 5.58
CA LEU A 138 9.60 11.95 5.35
C LEU A 138 9.20 10.53 4.94
N VAL A 139 9.80 10.04 3.86
CA VAL A 139 9.55 8.69 3.34
C VAL A 139 10.88 7.99 3.10
N ALA A 140 11.05 6.79 3.67
CA ALA A 140 12.02 5.83 3.19
C ALA A 140 11.32 4.85 2.24
N THR A 141 11.93 4.56 1.10
CA THR A 141 11.29 3.74 0.06
C THR A 141 12.26 2.76 -0.60
N SER A 142 11.71 1.62 -1.02
CA SER A 142 12.32 0.69 -1.96
C SER A 142 11.88 0.94 -3.43
N GLY A 143 11.21 2.07 -3.71
CA GLY A 143 10.78 2.48 -5.05
C GLY A 143 9.36 3.07 -5.07
N ASP A 144 8.35 2.24 -5.22
CA ASP A 144 6.96 2.65 -5.51
C ASP A 144 6.34 3.61 -4.50
N THR A 145 6.52 3.35 -3.20
CA THR A 145 5.92 4.22 -2.16
C THR A 145 6.48 5.63 -2.23
N GLY A 146 7.79 5.77 -2.46
CA GLY A 146 8.42 7.08 -2.58
C GLY A 146 7.89 7.85 -3.78
N LYS A 147 7.83 7.20 -4.95
CA LYS A 147 7.27 7.83 -6.15
C LYS A 147 5.81 8.24 -5.98
N ALA A 148 4.98 7.36 -5.45
CA ALA A 148 3.56 7.65 -5.25
C ALA A 148 3.34 8.78 -4.23
N ALA A 149 4.17 8.86 -3.18
CA ALA A 149 4.12 9.95 -2.22
C ALA A 149 4.59 11.28 -2.83
N LEU A 150 5.67 11.27 -3.61
CA LEU A 150 6.13 12.46 -4.34
C LEU A 150 5.05 13.01 -5.27
N GLU A 151 4.38 12.13 -6.00
CA GLU A 151 3.31 12.52 -6.94
C GLU A 151 2.11 13.12 -6.21
N GLY A 152 1.63 12.44 -5.16
CA GLY A 152 0.46 12.89 -4.41
C GLY A 152 0.68 14.20 -3.64
N PHE A 153 1.90 14.43 -3.13
CA PHE A 153 2.22 15.64 -2.37
C PHE A 153 2.81 16.77 -3.24
N ALA A 154 3.04 16.55 -4.55
CA ALA A 154 3.58 17.59 -5.42
C ALA A 154 2.70 18.85 -5.41
N ASP A 155 3.30 19.99 -5.08
CA ASP A 155 2.68 21.32 -5.03
C ASP A 155 1.45 21.44 -4.08
N VAL A 156 1.29 20.52 -3.13
CA VAL A 156 0.27 20.62 -2.09
C VAL A 156 0.67 21.68 -1.08
N GLU A 157 -0.22 22.66 -0.86
CA GLU A 157 0.00 23.81 0.01
C GLU A 157 0.32 23.38 1.45
N ASP A 158 1.20 24.14 2.12
CA ASP A 158 1.66 23.89 3.49
C ASP A 158 2.33 22.54 3.73
N THR A 159 2.75 21.87 2.66
CA THR A 159 3.48 20.61 2.75
C THR A 159 4.84 20.69 2.06
N LYS A 160 5.79 19.94 2.57
CA LYS A 160 7.03 19.56 1.87
C LYS A 160 7.19 18.04 1.97
N ILE A 161 7.82 17.42 0.98
CA ILE A 161 8.12 15.98 1.02
C ILE A 161 9.57 15.72 0.65
N LEU A 162 10.25 14.91 1.47
CA LEU A 162 11.60 14.43 1.22
C LEU A 162 11.61 12.90 1.24
N VAL A 163 12.02 12.33 0.12
CA VAL A 163 12.12 10.88 -0.06
C VAL A 163 13.57 10.44 -0.02
N PHE A 164 13.85 9.45 0.81
CA PHE A 164 15.14 8.74 0.88
C PHE A 164 14.99 7.35 0.27
N TYR A 165 15.91 7.01 -0.65
CA TYR A 165 15.97 5.68 -1.26
C TYR A 165 17.40 5.13 -1.26
N PRO A 166 17.61 3.80 -1.22
CA PRO A 166 18.95 3.21 -1.28
C PRO A 166 19.57 3.44 -2.66
N HIS A 167 20.80 3.96 -2.69
CA HIS A 167 21.48 4.40 -3.91
C HIS A 167 21.50 3.36 -5.05
N ASN A 168 21.61 2.07 -4.71
CA ASN A 168 21.62 0.96 -5.67
C ASN A 168 20.51 -0.07 -5.41
N GLY A 169 19.41 0.32 -4.75
CA GLY A 169 18.38 -0.61 -4.29
C GLY A 169 16.98 -0.39 -4.90
N VAL A 170 16.90 0.29 -6.05
CA VAL A 170 15.65 0.50 -6.79
C VAL A 170 15.90 0.23 -8.28
N SER A 171 14.86 -0.15 -9.04
CA SER A 171 14.99 -0.33 -10.49
C SER A 171 15.26 1.01 -11.19
N ASP A 172 15.83 0.96 -12.40
CA ASP A 172 16.11 2.15 -13.19
C ASP A 172 14.83 2.97 -13.48
N VAL A 173 13.73 2.28 -13.76
CA VAL A 173 12.42 2.92 -13.99
C VAL A 173 11.95 3.63 -12.72
N GLN A 174 12.00 2.97 -11.56
CA GLN A 174 11.62 3.57 -10.29
C GLN A 174 12.50 4.75 -9.91
N LYS A 175 13.82 4.63 -10.15
CA LYS A 175 14.77 5.73 -9.94
C LYS A 175 14.41 6.93 -10.82
N LEU A 176 14.25 6.73 -12.13
CA LEU A 176 13.87 7.80 -13.05
C LEU A 176 12.54 8.44 -12.66
N GLN A 177 11.53 7.66 -12.28
CA GLN A 177 10.27 8.21 -11.79
C GLN A 177 10.46 9.17 -10.61
N MET A 178 11.38 8.89 -9.68
CA MET A 178 11.64 9.74 -8.51
C MET A 178 12.53 10.94 -8.84
N VAL A 179 13.66 10.73 -9.54
CA VAL A 179 14.63 11.80 -9.78
C VAL A 179 14.17 12.84 -10.81
N THR A 180 13.14 12.52 -11.60
CA THR A 180 12.49 13.44 -12.56
C THR A 180 11.18 14.01 -12.03
N GLN A 181 10.84 13.78 -10.76
CA GLN A 181 9.60 14.27 -10.15
C GLN A 181 9.48 15.80 -10.23
N ARG A 182 8.29 16.26 -10.62
CA ARG A 182 7.93 17.70 -10.67
C ARG A 182 7.39 18.15 -9.31
N GLY A 183 7.31 19.45 -9.12
CA GLY A 183 6.82 20.11 -7.90
C GLY A 183 7.91 20.92 -7.19
N GLU A 184 7.53 22.03 -6.59
CA GLU A 184 8.46 22.95 -5.90
C GLU A 184 8.69 22.54 -4.43
N ASN A 185 7.78 21.76 -3.87
CA ASN A 185 7.79 21.30 -2.48
C ASN A 185 8.34 19.87 -2.29
N VAL A 186 8.92 19.29 -3.34
CA VAL A 186 9.42 17.91 -3.31
C VAL A 186 10.95 17.86 -3.34
N SER A 187 11.53 16.87 -2.68
CA SER A 187 12.97 16.57 -2.74
C SER A 187 13.23 15.07 -2.64
N VAL A 188 14.33 14.62 -3.23
CA VAL A 188 14.74 13.22 -3.25
C VAL A 188 16.22 13.12 -2.97
N ALA A 189 16.62 12.19 -2.11
CA ALA A 189 18.03 11.92 -1.83
C ALA A 189 18.31 10.40 -1.81
N ALA A 190 19.32 9.98 -2.57
CA ALA A 190 19.85 8.63 -2.50
C ALA A 190 20.73 8.48 -1.26
N VAL A 191 20.55 7.42 -0.51
CA VAL A 191 21.34 7.11 0.70
C VAL A 191 22.30 5.97 0.38
N LYS A 192 23.58 6.14 0.70
CA LYS A 192 24.56 5.06 0.61
C LYS A 192 24.29 4.03 1.70
N GLY A 193 23.77 2.88 1.32
CA GLY A 193 23.31 1.81 2.17
C GLY A 193 22.17 1.04 1.52
N ASN A 194 21.50 0.20 2.31
CA ASN A 194 20.33 -0.55 1.89
C ASN A 194 19.01 0.14 2.33
N PHE A 195 17.88 -0.50 2.05
CA PHE A 195 16.57 0.03 2.44
C PHE A 195 16.41 0.15 3.97
N ASP A 196 16.92 -0.81 4.74
CA ASP A 196 16.84 -0.78 6.20
C ASP A 196 17.65 0.38 6.80
N ASP A 197 18.77 0.76 6.17
CA ASP A 197 19.55 1.95 6.55
C ASP A 197 18.72 3.23 6.37
N ALA A 198 18.06 3.39 5.22
CA ALA A 198 17.21 4.53 4.95
C ALA A 198 15.99 4.58 5.89
N GLN A 199 15.35 3.43 6.14
CA GLN A 199 14.20 3.32 7.04
C GLN A 199 14.58 3.61 8.49
N THR A 200 15.72 3.08 8.94
CA THR A 200 16.24 3.33 10.30
C THR A 200 16.60 4.81 10.46
N GLY A 201 17.20 5.43 9.44
CA GLY A 201 17.50 6.85 9.43
C GLY A 201 16.24 7.71 9.60
N VAL A 202 15.19 7.44 8.83
CA VAL A 202 13.89 8.13 8.96
C VAL A 202 13.28 7.93 10.35
N LYS A 203 13.28 6.70 10.90
CA LYS A 203 12.80 6.44 12.26
C LYS A 203 13.58 7.21 13.31
N THR A 204 14.89 7.30 13.16
CA THR A 204 15.77 8.08 14.06
C THR A 204 15.41 9.57 14.02
N LEU A 205 15.12 10.13 12.85
CA LEU A 205 14.70 11.53 12.71
C LEU A 205 13.36 11.80 13.38
N PHE A 206 12.40 10.87 13.32
CA PHE A 206 11.12 10.99 14.04
C PHE A 206 11.29 10.94 15.56
N GLY A 207 12.29 10.21 16.06
CA GLY A 207 12.62 10.12 17.50
C GLY A 207 13.53 11.25 18.01
N ASP A 208 14.05 12.10 17.12
CA ASP A 208 14.97 13.19 17.51
C ASP A 208 14.20 14.40 18.05
N THR A 209 14.08 14.47 19.37
CA THR A 209 13.37 15.56 20.09
C THR A 209 14.01 16.93 19.87
N GLN A 210 15.34 17.00 19.72
CA GLN A 210 16.02 18.26 19.43
C GLN A 210 15.67 18.76 18.04
N LEU A 211 15.70 17.88 17.03
CA LEU A 211 15.26 18.21 15.67
C LEU A 211 13.79 18.68 15.67
N ALA A 212 12.92 17.96 16.38
CA ALA A 212 11.51 18.32 16.47
C ALA A 212 11.31 19.74 17.05
N GLN A 213 12.08 20.12 18.09
CA GLN A 213 12.06 21.47 18.66
C GLN A 213 12.59 22.54 17.67
N GLU A 214 13.72 22.27 17.01
CA GLU A 214 14.30 23.16 16.01
C GLU A 214 13.36 23.41 14.83
N LEU A 215 12.69 22.37 14.33
CA LEU A 215 11.72 22.49 13.25
C LEU A 215 10.45 23.20 13.70
N SER A 216 9.96 22.90 14.91
CA SER A 216 8.79 23.56 15.50
C SER A 216 9.01 25.08 15.64
N ALA A 217 10.21 25.52 16.05
CA ALA A 217 10.56 26.95 16.13
C ALA A 217 10.55 27.65 14.76
N LYS A 218 10.72 26.87 13.66
CA LYS A 218 10.63 27.36 12.27
C LYS A 218 9.24 27.19 11.65
N GLY A 219 8.25 26.75 12.42
CA GLY A 219 6.90 26.52 11.94
C GLY A 219 6.73 25.22 11.14
N TRP A 220 7.56 24.21 11.37
CA TRP A 220 7.48 22.90 10.74
C TRP A 220 7.32 21.77 11.76
N PHE A 221 6.69 20.68 11.34
CA PHE A 221 6.79 19.39 12.04
C PHE A 221 6.93 18.24 11.03
N LEU A 222 7.39 17.08 11.49
CA LEU A 222 7.58 15.90 10.67
C LEU A 222 6.36 14.99 10.75
N SER A 223 5.94 14.46 9.62
CA SER A 223 4.93 13.40 9.52
C SER A 223 5.32 12.36 8.48
N SER A 224 4.61 11.22 8.46
CA SER A 224 4.91 10.11 7.59
C SER A 224 3.73 9.78 6.67
N ALA A 225 4.04 9.51 5.40
CA ALA A 225 3.09 8.94 4.46
C ALA A 225 3.23 7.41 4.30
N ASN A 226 3.85 6.71 5.24
CA ASN A 226 3.99 5.25 5.21
C ASN A 226 2.65 4.55 5.51
N SER A 227 2.58 3.25 5.25
CA SER A 227 1.35 2.44 5.39
C SER A 227 0.79 2.35 6.81
N ILE A 228 1.55 2.76 7.82
CA ILE A 228 1.09 2.85 9.21
C ILE A 228 0.06 3.96 9.45
N ASN A 229 0.05 5.02 8.63
CA ASN A 229 -0.93 6.09 8.73
C ASN A 229 -2.34 5.58 8.39
N TRP A 230 -3.34 5.89 9.23
CA TRP A 230 -4.74 5.51 8.97
C TRP A 230 -5.27 6.09 7.66
N GLY A 231 -4.88 7.31 7.30
CA GLY A 231 -5.23 7.93 6.02
C GLY A 231 -4.66 7.20 4.79
N ARG A 232 -3.69 6.26 4.98
CA ARG A 232 -3.20 5.34 3.96
C ARG A 232 -4.00 4.05 3.91
N LEU A 233 -4.50 3.57 5.04
CA LEU A 233 -5.25 2.33 5.12
C LEU A 233 -6.71 2.50 4.71
N LEU A 234 -7.35 3.54 5.20
CA LEU A 234 -8.77 3.78 5.00
C LEU A 234 -9.21 3.77 3.52
N PRO A 235 -8.54 4.48 2.59
CA PRO A 235 -8.94 4.48 1.19
C PRO A 235 -8.86 3.10 0.52
N GLN A 236 -8.05 2.19 1.06
CA GLN A 236 -7.89 0.85 0.52
C GLN A 236 -9.11 -0.05 0.76
N ILE A 237 -9.94 0.27 1.74
CA ILE A 237 -11.20 -0.46 1.97
C ILE A 237 -12.14 -0.28 0.77
N VAL A 238 -12.10 0.87 0.11
CA VAL A 238 -13.01 1.24 -0.98
C VAL A 238 -12.92 0.30 -2.17
N TYR A 239 -11.70 -0.03 -2.62
CA TYR A 239 -11.56 -0.85 -3.82
C TYR A 239 -11.98 -2.31 -3.61
N TYR A 240 -12.05 -2.83 -2.40
CA TYR A 240 -12.63 -4.16 -2.14
C TYR A 240 -14.15 -4.15 -2.29
N PHE A 241 -14.81 -3.13 -1.77
CA PHE A 241 -16.24 -2.94 -2.05
C PHE A 241 -16.49 -2.71 -3.53
N SER A 242 -15.62 -1.92 -4.19
CA SER A 242 -15.71 -1.66 -5.63
C SER A 242 -15.59 -2.95 -6.44
N ALA A 243 -14.58 -3.78 -6.16
CA ALA A 243 -14.39 -5.06 -6.82
C ALA A 243 -15.60 -5.99 -6.69
N TYR A 244 -16.17 -6.08 -5.49
CA TYR A 244 -17.39 -6.88 -5.27
C TYR A 244 -18.58 -6.33 -6.05
N CYS A 245 -18.81 -5.01 -6.04
CA CYS A 245 -19.88 -4.34 -6.77
C CYS A 245 -19.72 -4.54 -8.29
N ASP A 246 -18.52 -4.42 -8.81
CA ASP A 246 -18.26 -4.58 -10.25
C ASP A 246 -18.39 -6.04 -10.69
N PHE A 247 -17.99 -6.98 -9.83
CA PHE A 247 -18.21 -8.40 -10.08
C PHE A 247 -19.69 -8.77 -10.04
N LEU A 248 -20.46 -8.18 -9.13
CA LEU A 248 -21.92 -8.30 -9.09
C LEU A 248 -22.55 -7.75 -10.37
N ASN A 249 -22.13 -6.57 -10.84
CA ASN A 249 -22.64 -5.93 -12.04
C ASN A 249 -22.27 -6.68 -13.34
N SER A 250 -21.18 -7.45 -13.35
CA SER A 250 -20.81 -8.32 -14.47
C SER A 250 -21.64 -9.61 -14.59
N ASN A 251 -22.60 -9.82 -13.67
CA ASN A 251 -23.35 -11.07 -13.49
C ASN A 251 -22.46 -12.29 -13.12
N GLY A 252 -21.25 -12.05 -12.63
CA GLY A 252 -20.36 -13.08 -12.11
C GLY A 252 -20.73 -13.57 -10.71
N LEU A 253 -21.56 -12.78 -9.98
CA LEU A 253 -22.01 -13.04 -8.61
C LEU A 253 -23.52 -12.82 -8.45
N LYS A 254 -24.09 -13.44 -7.43
CA LYS A 254 -25.35 -13.02 -6.83
C LYS A 254 -25.07 -12.27 -5.54
N LEU A 255 -25.93 -11.32 -5.19
CA LEU A 255 -25.78 -10.55 -3.96
C LEU A 255 -25.77 -11.49 -2.74
N GLY A 256 -24.70 -11.42 -1.96
CA GLY A 256 -24.48 -12.28 -0.79
C GLY A 256 -23.57 -13.50 -1.06
N ASP A 257 -23.22 -13.80 -2.32
CA ASP A 257 -22.22 -14.81 -2.62
C ASP A 257 -20.85 -14.36 -2.08
N GLU A 258 -20.14 -15.26 -1.41
CA GLU A 258 -18.78 -14.98 -0.91
C GLU A 258 -17.75 -15.01 -2.03
N VAL A 259 -16.82 -14.06 -1.98
CA VAL A 259 -15.66 -13.94 -2.89
C VAL A 259 -14.36 -14.11 -2.11
N ASP A 260 -13.47 -14.95 -2.57
CA ASP A 260 -12.12 -15.06 -2.04
C ASP A 260 -11.22 -13.97 -2.66
N PHE A 261 -10.26 -13.44 -1.89
CA PHE A 261 -9.31 -12.44 -2.38
C PHE A 261 -7.88 -12.94 -2.20
N ALA A 262 -7.12 -12.98 -3.29
CA ALA A 262 -5.68 -13.28 -3.27
C ALA A 262 -4.88 -11.98 -3.37
N VAL A 263 -4.10 -11.68 -2.33
CA VAL A 263 -3.47 -10.37 -2.16
C VAL A 263 -1.95 -10.53 -2.02
N PRO A 264 -1.16 -9.91 -2.92
CA PRO A 264 0.29 -9.87 -2.75
C PRO A 264 0.63 -9.03 -1.51
N THR A 265 1.27 -9.64 -0.53
CA THR A 265 1.32 -9.07 0.82
C THR A 265 2.74 -8.81 1.30
N GLY A 266 3.06 -7.54 1.61
CA GLY A 266 4.24 -7.11 2.33
C GLY A 266 3.86 -6.51 3.69
N ASN A 267 3.69 -5.18 3.77
CA ASN A 267 3.35 -4.46 5.01
C ASN A 267 1.92 -4.68 5.54
N PHE A 268 1.20 -5.62 4.99
CA PHE A 268 -0.14 -6.05 5.40
C PHE A 268 -1.26 -5.01 5.28
N GLY A 269 -1.01 -3.83 4.71
CA GLY A 269 -2.01 -2.77 4.60
C GLY A 269 -3.17 -3.16 3.68
N ASP A 270 -2.85 -3.67 2.52
CA ASP A 270 -3.77 -4.05 1.47
C ASP A 270 -4.74 -5.16 1.93
N ILE A 271 -4.23 -6.32 2.31
CA ILE A 271 -5.06 -7.44 2.77
C ILE A 271 -5.82 -7.12 4.07
N LEU A 272 -5.28 -6.25 4.93
CA LEU A 272 -5.99 -5.74 6.12
C LEU A 272 -7.21 -4.89 5.74
N ALA A 273 -7.12 -4.11 4.68
CA ALA A 273 -8.27 -3.37 4.17
C ALA A 273 -9.39 -4.32 3.71
N CYS A 274 -9.04 -5.46 3.09
CA CYS A 274 -9.99 -6.53 2.78
C CYS A 274 -10.60 -7.15 4.04
N TRP A 275 -9.78 -7.40 5.06
CA TRP A 275 -10.26 -7.86 6.37
C TRP A 275 -11.27 -6.89 6.98
N TYR A 276 -10.99 -5.58 6.94
CA TYR A 276 -11.94 -4.58 7.42
C TYR A 276 -13.21 -4.54 6.57
N ALA A 277 -13.13 -4.65 5.25
CA ALA A 277 -14.30 -4.76 4.38
C ALA A 277 -15.16 -5.99 4.76
N LYS A 278 -14.54 -7.15 5.02
CA LYS A 278 -15.23 -8.35 5.55
C LYS A 278 -15.90 -8.06 6.88
N GLN A 279 -15.18 -7.43 7.81
CA GLN A 279 -15.74 -7.08 9.12
C GLN A 279 -16.88 -6.06 9.00
N MET A 280 -16.90 -5.22 7.97
CA MET A 280 -18.00 -4.28 7.67
C MET A 280 -19.21 -4.95 7.04
N GLY A 281 -19.13 -6.21 6.66
CA GLY A 281 -20.27 -6.98 6.11
C GLY A 281 -20.16 -7.29 4.61
N LEU A 282 -19.02 -6.95 3.96
CA LEU A 282 -18.79 -7.40 2.59
C LEU A 282 -18.70 -8.94 2.57
N PRO A 283 -19.38 -9.64 1.65
CA PRO A 283 -19.34 -11.09 1.56
C PRO A 283 -17.96 -11.56 1.04
N VAL A 284 -17.02 -11.67 1.96
CA VAL A 284 -15.65 -12.13 1.69
C VAL A 284 -15.48 -13.53 2.26
N GLY A 285 -15.05 -14.48 1.45
CA GLY A 285 -14.70 -15.82 1.85
C GLY A 285 -13.31 -15.87 2.52
N LYS A 286 -12.33 -16.49 1.88
CA LYS A 286 -10.93 -16.54 2.34
C LYS A 286 -10.12 -15.36 1.85
N LEU A 287 -9.19 -14.93 2.69
CA LEU A 287 -8.13 -13.98 2.34
C LEU A 287 -6.84 -14.78 2.13
N ILE A 288 -6.37 -14.84 0.90
CA ILE A 288 -5.14 -15.56 0.53
C ILE A 288 -3.98 -14.56 0.65
N CYS A 289 -3.21 -14.69 1.72
CA CYS A 289 -2.04 -13.88 2.01
C CYS A 289 -0.84 -14.43 1.25
N ALA A 290 -0.51 -13.80 0.14
CA ALA A 290 0.53 -14.24 -0.76
C ALA A 290 1.86 -13.56 -0.45
N SER A 291 2.88 -14.35 -0.12
CA SER A 291 4.26 -13.92 0.16
C SER A 291 5.20 -14.34 -0.96
N ASN A 292 6.32 -13.64 -1.12
CA ASN A 292 7.47 -14.15 -1.86
C ASN A 292 8.37 -15.00 -0.95
N GLU A 293 9.64 -15.20 -1.29
CA GLU A 293 10.57 -15.98 -0.48
C GLU A 293 10.79 -15.42 0.94
N ASN A 294 10.45 -14.15 1.18
CA ASN A 294 10.37 -13.56 2.52
C ASN A 294 9.03 -13.96 3.18
N ASN A 295 8.87 -15.23 3.48
CA ASN A 295 7.64 -15.92 3.78
C ASN A 295 7.18 -15.85 5.26
N VAL A 296 7.59 -14.82 6.00
CA VAL A 296 7.26 -14.67 7.42
C VAL A 296 5.75 -14.70 7.69
N LEU A 297 4.94 -14.10 6.82
CA LEU A 297 3.47 -14.10 6.94
C LEU A 297 2.87 -15.47 6.61
N ALA A 298 3.40 -16.17 5.59
CA ALA A 298 2.96 -17.51 5.25
C ALA A 298 3.12 -18.47 6.43
N ASP A 299 4.29 -18.44 7.09
CA ASP A 299 4.55 -19.24 8.28
C ASP A 299 3.69 -18.82 9.46
N PHE A 300 3.47 -17.51 9.66
CA PHE A 300 2.58 -17.02 10.71
C PHE A 300 1.15 -17.55 10.57
N PHE A 301 0.55 -17.49 9.40
CA PHE A 301 -0.81 -18.02 9.18
C PHE A 301 -0.87 -19.55 9.24
N LYS A 302 0.25 -20.25 9.06
CA LYS A 302 0.34 -21.69 9.17
C LYS A 302 0.55 -22.17 10.62
N THR A 303 1.25 -21.40 11.45
CA THR A 303 1.73 -21.85 12.77
C THR A 303 1.23 -21.03 13.96
N GLY A 304 0.75 -19.79 13.72
CA GLY A 304 0.45 -18.82 14.78
C GLY A 304 1.70 -18.17 15.38
N THR A 305 2.89 -18.46 14.86
CA THR A 305 4.16 -17.88 15.31
C THR A 305 4.71 -16.93 14.27
N TYR A 306 4.91 -15.69 14.65
CA TYR A 306 5.62 -14.69 13.85
C TYR A 306 7.08 -14.67 14.26
N ASP A 307 7.99 -14.92 13.32
CA ASP A 307 9.43 -14.96 13.58
C ASP A 307 10.21 -14.25 12.46
N ARG A 308 10.81 -13.09 12.79
CA ARG A 308 11.65 -12.31 11.89
C ARG A 308 13.13 -12.73 11.88
N ASN A 309 13.53 -13.67 12.75
CA ASN A 309 14.92 -14.14 12.87
C ASN A 309 15.24 -15.14 11.76
N ARG A 310 15.26 -14.66 10.52
CA ARG A 310 15.49 -15.43 9.30
C ARG A 310 16.30 -14.63 8.29
N ALA A 311 16.81 -15.31 7.25
CA ALA A 311 17.48 -14.63 6.15
C ALA A 311 16.50 -13.69 5.41
N PHE A 312 17.04 -12.58 4.94
CA PHE A 312 16.36 -11.67 4.02
C PHE A 312 16.72 -12.05 2.59
N HIS A 313 15.71 -12.13 1.72
CA HIS A 313 15.87 -12.44 0.31
C HIS A 313 15.52 -11.21 -0.53
N THR A 314 16.40 -10.84 -1.45
CA THR A 314 16.07 -9.85 -2.50
C THR A 314 15.44 -10.60 -3.66
N THR A 315 14.20 -10.25 -4.02
CA THR A 315 13.41 -10.96 -5.03
C THR A 315 13.00 -10.06 -6.18
N ILE A 316 12.40 -10.64 -7.22
CA ILE A 316 11.82 -9.89 -8.35
C ILE A 316 10.49 -9.20 -8.00
N SER A 317 9.95 -9.39 -6.80
CA SER A 317 8.76 -8.72 -6.26
C SER A 317 9.10 -7.83 -5.05
N PRO A 318 9.92 -6.77 -5.22
CA PRO A 318 10.61 -6.06 -4.13
C PRO A 318 9.68 -5.35 -3.15
N SER A 319 8.43 -5.02 -3.53
CA SER A 319 7.47 -4.41 -2.59
C SER A 319 7.01 -5.37 -1.48
N MET A 320 7.30 -6.67 -1.62
CA MET A 320 6.99 -7.73 -0.67
C MET A 320 8.24 -8.20 0.12
N ASP A 321 9.42 -7.64 -0.16
CA ASP A 321 10.67 -7.97 0.54
C ASP A 321 10.66 -7.33 1.94
N ILE A 322 10.07 -8.04 2.90
CA ILE A 322 9.97 -7.59 4.29
C ILE A 322 10.18 -8.74 5.28
N LEU A 323 10.71 -8.43 6.45
CA LEU A 323 10.73 -9.33 7.61
C LEU A 323 9.83 -8.83 8.74
N VAL A 324 9.43 -7.55 8.72
CA VAL A 324 8.48 -6.97 9.68
C VAL A 324 7.30 -6.38 8.94
N SER A 325 6.13 -6.98 9.11
CA SER A 325 4.89 -6.58 8.49
C SER A 325 4.12 -5.61 9.40
N SER A 326 4.20 -4.32 9.10
CA SER A 326 3.84 -3.25 10.04
C SER A 326 2.35 -3.19 10.40
N ASN A 327 1.44 -3.57 9.49
CA ASN A 327 -0.01 -3.49 9.77
C ASN A 327 -0.60 -4.78 10.35
N LEU A 328 0.20 -5.86 10.50
CA LEU A 328 -0.27 -7.09 11.15
C LEU A 328 -0.72 -6.82 12.59
N GLU A 329 -0.12 -5.83 13.25
CA GLU A 329 -0.54 -5.35 14.57
C GLU A 329 -2.02 -4.95 14.62
N ARG A 330 -2.53 -4.29 13.57
CA ARG A 330 -3.95 -3.93 13.46
C ARG A 330 -4.86 -5.15 13.32
N LEU A 331 -4.42 -6.18 12.60
CA LEU A 331 -5.16 -7.44 12.53
C LEU A 331 -5.23 -8.10 13.90
N LEU A 332 -4.10 -8.21 14.61
CA LEU A 332 -4.07 -8.79 15.96
C LEU A 332 -5.04 -8.06 16.90
N TYR A 333 -5.01 -6.73 16.91
CA TYR A 333 -5.92 -5.92 17.70
C TYR A 333 -7.39 -6.14 17.30
N SER A 334 -7.69 -6.19 16.00
CA SER A 334 -9.05 -6.46 15.48
C SER A 334 -9.59 -7.82 15.91
N VAL A 335 -8.71 -8.83 16.06
CA VAL A 335 -9.09 -10.20 16.43
C VAL A 335 -9.20 -10.38 17.95
N CYS A 336 -8.22 -9.89 18.72
CA CYS A 336 -8.20 -10.12 20.17
C CYS A 336 -8.96 -9.04 20.97
N GLY A 337 -9.06 -7.82 20.44
CA GLY A 337 -9.68 -6.70 21.15
C GLY A 337 -8.96 -6.27 22.42
N ASP A 338 -7.71 -6.66 22.63
CA ASP A 338 -6.93 -6.42 23.85
C ASP A 338 -5.63 -5.66 23.51
N ASP A 339 -5.58 -4.38 23.90
CA ASP A 339 -4.44 -3.49 23.67
C ASP A 339 -3.17 -3.91 24.42
N LYS A 340 -3.32 -4.46 25.62
CA LYS A 340 -2.18 -4.92 26.45
C LYS A 340 -1.55 -6.17 25.84
N GLN A 341 -2.37 -7.09 25.34
CA GLN A 341 -1.88 -8.28 24.66
C GLN A 341 -1.13 -7.93 23.38
N VAL A 342 -1.66 -6.99 22.59
CA VAL A 342 -0.98 -6.49 21.38
C VAL A 342 0.33 -5.80 21.73
N ALA A 343 0.35 -4.94 22.75
CA ALA A 343 1.58 -4.29 23.22
C ALA A 343 2.64 -5.32 23.63
N GLU A 344 2.24 -6.44 24.27
CA GLU A 344 3.16 -7.52 24.62
C GLU A 344 3.73 -8.26 23.42
N TYR A 345 2.90 -8.57 22.40
CA TYR A 345 3.38 -9.15 21.14
C TYR A 345 4.39 -8.23 20.44
N MET A 346 4.12 -6.93 20.39
CA MET A 346 5.02 -5.97 19.73
C MET A 346 6.33 -5.79 20.54
N ARG A 347 6.27 -5.82 21.86
CA ARG A 347 7.47 -5.83 22.71
C ARG A 347 8.29 -7.10 22.47
N SER A 348 7.67 -8.29 22.45
CA SER A 348 8.35 -9.55 22.17
C SER A 348 9.00 -9.56 20.79
N LEU A 349 8.30 -9.03 19.78
CA LEU A 349 8.85 -8.87 18.41
C LEU A 349 10.08 -7.95 18.40
N SER A 350 10.06 -6.88 19.19
CA SER A 350 11.18 -5.95 19.28
C SER A 350 12.40 -6.58 19.97
N GLU A 351 12.19 -7.24 21.11
CA GLU A 351 13.24 -7.75 22.00
C GLU A 351 13.78 -9.11 21.53
N LYS A 352 12.88 -10.03 21.11
CA LYS A 352 13.21 -11.43 20.79
C LYS A 352 13.16 -11.72 19.30
N GLY A 353 12.58 -10.83 18.50
CA GLY A 353 12.35 -11.03 17.07
C GLY A 353 11.16 -11.94 16.74
N SER A 354 10.41 -12.41 17.74
CA SER A 354 9.29 -13.35 17.53
C SER A 354 8.21 -13.23 18.60
N TYR A 355 7.01 -13.70 18.29
CA TYR A 355 5.91 -13.96 19.23
C TYR A 355 5.02 -15.08 18.69
N THR A 356 4.24 -15.71 19.59
CA THR A 356 3.22 -16.71 19.24
C THR A 356 1.88 -16.26 19.79
N VAL A 357 0.84 -16.28 18.95
CA VAL A 357 -0.52 -15.91 19.37
C VAL A 357 -1.21 -17.07 20.11
N SER A 358 -2.26 -16.74 20.87
CA SER A 358 -3.05 -17.77 21.57
C SER A 358 -3.79 -18.68 20.57
N LYS A 359 -4.24 -19.85 21.03
CA LYS A 359 -5.00 -20.79 20.21
C LYS A 359 -6.32 -20.21 19.70
N GLU A 360 -6.95 -19.35 20.51
CA GLU A 360 -8.21 -18.68 20.17
C GLU A 360 -7.98 -17.68 19.02
N ILE A 361 -6.94 -16.84 19.10
CA ILE A 361 -6.54 -15.93 18.03
C ILE A 361 -6.18 -16.72 16.77
N PHE A 362 -5.33 -17.76 16.91
CA PHE A 362 -4.91 -18.59 15.79
C PHE A 362 -6.10 -19.24 15.08
N LYS A 363 -7.11 -19.69 15.84
CA LYS A 363 -8.32 -20.24 15.24
C LYS A 363 -9.03 -19.21 14.33
N VAL A 364 -9.24 -17.99 14.81
CA VAL A 364 -9.87 -16.93 13.99
C VAL A 364 -9.04 -16.65 12.75
N LEU A 365 -7.70 -16.58 12.88
CA LEU A 365 -6.80 -16.35 11.75
C LEU A 365 -6.92 -17.49 10.73
N SER A 366 -6.83 -18.75 11.13
CA SER A 366 -6.89 -19.91 10.23
C SER A 366 -8.27 -20.11 9.59
N ASP A 367 -9.34 -19.69 10.27
CA ASP A 367 -10.70 -19.73 9.72
C ASP A 367 -10.90 -18.70 8.59
N ASN A 368 -10.10 -17.64 8.53
CA ASN A 368 -10.28 -16.53 7.59
C ASN A 368 -9.15 -16.38 6.58
N PHE A 369 -7.91 -16.67 6.97
CA PHE A 369 -6.73 -16.46 6.15
C PHE A 369 -6.12 -17.79 5.69
N VAL A 370 -5.50 -17.75 4.51
CA VAL A 370 -4.62 -18.80 3.99
C VAL A 370 -3.30 -18.16 3.65
N GLY A 371 -2.20 -18.64 4.24
CA GLY A 371 -0.84 -18.16 3.94
C GLY A 371 -0.09 -19.11 3.02
N GLY A 372 0.63 -18.56 2.06
CA GLY A 372 1.53 -19.30 1.19
C GLY A 372 2.63 -18.41 0.63
N PHE A 373 3.58 -19.00 -0.08
CA PHE A 373 4.67 -18.24 -0.70
C PHE A 373 5.03 -18.78 -2.09
N CYS A 374 5.71 -17.95 -2.86
CA CYS A 374 6.10 -18.20 -4.24
C CYS A 374 7.58 -17.84 -4.40
N THR A 375 8.34 -18.70 -5.07
CA THR A 375 9.73 -18.41 -5.45
C THR A 375 9.78 -17.53 -6.70
N ASP A 376 10.95 -16.93 -6.99
CA ASP A 376 11.15 -16.18 -8.24
C ASP A 376 10.93 -17.06 -9.48
N ALA A 377 11.32 -18.32 -9.42
CA ALA A 377 11.09 -19.27 -10.50
C ALA A 377 9.60 -19.55 -10.72
N ASP A 378 8.84 -19.78 -9.65
CA ASP A 378 7.39 -19.94 -9.73
C ASP A 378 6.69 -18.66 -10.21
N THR A 379 7.17 -17.50 -9.77
CA THR A 379 6.67 -16.20 -10.20
C THR A 379 6.79 -16.02 -11.72
N LYS A 380 7.97 -16.28 -12.29
CA LYS A 380 8.21 -16.24 -13.74
C LYS A 380 7.35 -17.25 -14.50
N ALA A 381 7.28 -18.48 -14.01
CA ALA A 381 6.44 -19.51 -14.63
C ALA A 381 4.96 -19.09 -14.64
N THR A 382 4.48 -18.45 -13.57
CA THR A 382 3.09 -17.96 -13.47
C THR A 382 2.82 -16.84 -14.46
N ILE A 383 3.74 -15.86 -14.62
CA ILE A 383 3.61 -14.79 -15.63
C ILE A 383 3.46 -15.41 -17.03
N ALA A 384 4.35 -16.35 -17.38
CA ALA A 384 4.33 -17.03 -18.68
C ALA A 384 3.02 -17.79 -18.90
N ASN A 385 2.56 -18.56 -17.90
CA ASN A 385 1.34 -19.34 -17.99
C ASN A 385 0.10 -18.47 -18.18
N VAL A 386 -0.08 -17.41 -17.36
CA VAL A 386 -1.23 -16.50 -17.47
C VAL A 386 -1.24 -15.79 -18.83
N TYR A 387 -0.08 -15.35 -19.31
CA TYR A 387 0.01 -14.74 -20.64
C TYR A 387 -0.32 -15.72 -21.76
N ASN A 388 0.21 -16.93 -21.72
CA ASN A 388 -0.02 -17.94 -22.76
C ASN A 388 -1.46 -18.47 -22.77
N GLU A 389 -2.08 -18.64 -21.59
CA GLU A 389 -3.42 -19.23 -21.48
C GLU A 389 -4.53 -18.20 -21.69
N HIS A 390 -4.31 -16.97 -21.24
CA HIS A 390 -5.37 -15.93 -21.22
C HIS A 390 -5.05 -14.67 -22.04
N GLY A 391 -3.82 -14.54 -22.60
CA GLY A 391 -3.36 -13.32 -23.25
C GLY A 391 -3.26 -12.11 -22.30
N TYR A 392 -3.29 -12.36 -20.99
CA TYR A 392 -3.31 -11.32 -19.97
C TYR A 392 -1.94 -11.18 -19.30
N LEU A 393 -1.40 -9.96 -19.31
CA LEU A 393 -0.07 -9.67 -18.78
C LEU A 393 -0.17 -9.22 -17.33
N ILE A 394 0.56 -9.89 -16.44
CA ILE A 394 0.64 -9.57 -15.01
C ILE A 394 2.05 -9.21 -14.58
N ASP A 395 2.17 -8.39 -13.54
CA ASP A 395 3.44 -8.08 -12.90
C ASP A 395 3.90 -9.18 -11.92
N THR A 396 5.13 -9.05 -11.44
CA THR A 396 5.76 -10.02 -10.55
C THR A 396 5.02 -10.20 -9.22
N HIS A 397 4.43 -9.13 -8.65
CA HIS A 397 3.66 -9.20 -7.40
C HIS A 397 2.31 -9.89 -7.63
N THR A 398 1.61 -9.51 -8.68
CA THR A 398 0.34 -10.14 -9.08
C THR A 398 0.54 -11.63 -9.35
N ALA A 399 1.66 -12.01 -9.96
CA ALA A 399 1.98 -13.42 -10.22
C ALA A 399 2.10 -14.26 -8.94
N VAL A 400 2.68 -13.71 -7.87
CA VAL A 400 2.74 -14.37 -6.56
C VAL A 400 1.33 -14.65 -6.03
N ALA A 401 0.43 -13.66 -6.10
CA ALA A 401 -0.95 -13.84 -5.64
C ALA A 401 -1.74 -14.81 -6.54
N TYR A 402 -1.55 -14.72 -7.85
CA TYR A 402 -2.21 -15.59 -8.82
C TYR A 402 -1.81 -17.06 -8.63
N LYS A 403 -0.51 -17.33 -8.43
CA LYS A 403 0.01 -18.67 -8.11
C LYS A 403 -0.67 -19.26 -6.87
N LEU A 404 -0.76 -18.48 -5.79
CA LEU A 404 -1.38 -18.96 -4.56
C LEU A 404 -2.90 -19.11 -4.68
N MET A 405 -3.57 -18.29 -5.49
CA MET A 405 -4.97 -18.53 -5.86
C MET A 405 -5.15 -19.89 -6.53
N LEU A 406 -4.27 -20.25 -7.47
CA LEU A 406 -4.32 -21.56 -8.14
C LEU A 406 -4.08 -22.72 -7.17
N GLU A 407 -3.21 -22.57 -6.19
CA GLU A 407 -2.93 -23.59 -5.17
C GLU A 407 -4.07 -23.76 -4.15
N HIS A 408 -4.75 -22.67 -3.81
CA HIS A 408 -5.82 -22.64 -2.81
C HIS A 408 -7.20 -22.51 -3.42
N LYS A 409 -7.37 -22.98 -4.66
CA LYS A 409 -8.61 -22.90 -5.42
C LYS A 409 -9.77 -23.51 -4.63
N THR A 410 -10.81 -22.68 -4.42
CA THR A 410 -12.09 -23.09 -3.83
C THR A 410 -13.17 -23.11 -4.92
N ASP A 411 -14.40 -23.49 -4.55
CA ASP A 411 -15.54 -23.37 -5.46
C ASP A 411 -16.06 -21.93 -5.59
N ARG A 412 -15.60 -21.02 -4.70
CA ARG A 412 -15.96 -19.61 -4.72
C ARG A 412 -15.24 -18.86 -5.84
N PRO A 413 -15.88 -17.82 -6.39
CA PRO A 413 -15.20 -16.84 -7.21
C PRO A 413 -14.03 -16.19 -6.45
N THR A 414 -12.94 -15.90 -7.15
CA THR A 414 -11.74 -15.33 -6.55
C THR A 414 -11.29 -14.09 -7.31
N VAL A 415 -10.99 -13.03 -6.58
CA VAL A 415 -10.35 -11.81 -7.11
C VAL A 415 -8.88 -11.83 -6.74
N VAL A 416 -8.01 -11.76 -7.74
CA VAL A 416 -6.57 -11.54 -7.57
C VAL A 416 -6.31 -10.03 -7.59
N VAL A 417 -5.65 -9.52 -6.58
CA VAL A 417 -5.33 -8.09 -6.49
C VAL A 417 -4.04 -7.80 -7.25
N SER A 418 -4.15 -6.99 -8.31
CA SER A 418 -3.02 -6.57 -9.15
C SER A 418 -2.51 -5.21 -8.67
N THR A 419 -1.33 -5.21 -8.06
CA THR A 419 -0.81 -4.07 -7.30
C THR A 419 0.13 -3.16 -8.08
N ALA A 420 0.59 -3.57 -9.26
CA ALA A 420 1.47 -2.78 -10.11
C ALA A 420 1.29 -3.12 -11.58
N SER A 421 1.59 -2.15 -12.45
CA SER A 421 1.67 -2.41 -13.88
C SER A 421 2.88 -3.31 -14.21
N PRO A 422 2.74 -4.30 -15.10
CA PRO A 422 3.85 -5.13 -15.56
C PRO A 422 4.99 -4.32 -16.19
N PHE A 423 4.71 -3.15 -16.72
CA PHE A 423 5.69 -2.23 -17.29
C PHE A 423 6.64 -1.57 -16.26
N LYS A 424 6.43 -1.79 -14.98
CA LYS A 424 7.40 -1.39 -13.93
C LYS A 424 8.48 -2.42 -13.67
N PHE A 425 8.29 -3.64 -14.15
CA PHE A 425 9.15 -4.80 -13.93
C PHE A 425 9.47 -5.50 -15.26
N CYS A 426 9.72 -4.69 -16.31
CA CYS A 426 9.88 -5.15 -17.69
C CYS A 426 10.96 -6.21 -17.86
N ASP A 427 12.08 -6.09 -17.16
CA ASP A 427 13.18 -7.05 -17.16
C ASP A 427 12.72 -8.45 -16.74
N SER A 428 12.07 -8.54 -15.60
CA SER A 428 11.58 -9.79 -15.04
C SER A 428 10.41 -10.37 -15.84
N VAL A 429 9.56 -9.50 -16.41
CA VAL A 429 8.43 -9.93 -17.23
C VAL A 429 8.90 -10.45 -18.59
N LEU A 430 9.83 -9.76 -19.27
CA LEU A 430 10.43 -10.23 -20.53
C LEU A 430 11.17 -11.56 -20.33
N ASP A 431 11.97 -11.68 -19.28
CA ASP A 431 12.67 -12.91 -18.94
C ASP A 431 11.68 -14.07 -18.68
N ALA A 432 10.59 -13.80 -17.97
CA ALA A 432 9.51 -14.77 -17.73
C ALA A 432 8.86 -15.25 -19.05
N LEU A 433 8.69 -14.35 -20.02
CA LEU A 433 8.13 -14.67 -21.35
C LEU A 433 9.16 -15.31 -22.30
N GLY A 434 10.41 -15.50 -21.84
CA GLY A 434 11.48 -16.13 -22.62
C GLY A 434 12.15 -15.18 -23.63
N GLU A 435 11.85 -13.87 -23.57
CA GLU A 435 12.43 -12.88 -24.44
C GLU A 435 13.76 -12.36 -23.89
N LYS A 436 14.85 -12.70 -24.56
CA LYS A 436 16.21 -12.21 -24.23
C LYS A 436 16.46 -10.87 -24.90
N THR A 437 16.97 -9.91 -24.14
CA THR A 437 17.25 -8.57 -24.65
C THR A 437 18.47 -7.98 -23.97
N ASP A 438 19.24 -7.18 -24.71
CA ASP A 438 20.33 -6.34 -24.18
C ASP A 438 19.84 -4.92 -23.82
N ALA A 439 18.53 -4.64 -24.02
CA ALA A 439 17.91 -3.38 -23.63
C ALA A 439 17.96 -3.18 -22.10
N SER A 440 18.03 -1.93 -21.67
CA SER A 440 18.06 -1.55 -20.25
C SER A 440 17.21 -0.32 -19.98
N GLY A 441 16.85 -0.09 -18.72
CA GLY A 441 16.13 1.09 -18.30
C GLY A 441 14.80 1.26 -19.05
N VAL A 442 14.58 2.42 -19.66
CA VAL A 442 13.31 2.78 -20.36
C VAL A 442 13.11 2.01 -21.68
N GLU A 443 14.20 1.59 -22.34
CA GLU A 443 14.11 0.80 -23.57
C GLU A 443 13.38 -0.54 -23.35
N LEU A 444 13.44 -1.11 -22.14
CA LEU A 444 12.70 -2.30 -21.78
C LEU A 444 11.18 -2.09 -21.86
N ILE A 445 10.69 -0.87 -21.62
CA ILE A 445 9.26 -0.54 -21.72
C ILE A 445 8.80 -0.66 -23.17
N GLU A 446 9.55 -0.07 -24.11
CA GLU A 446 9.25 -0.14 -25.54
C GLU A 446 9.39 -1.59 -26.06
N LYS A 447 10.37 -2.32 -25.56
CA LYS A 447 10.58 -3.73 -25.90
C LYS A 447 9.42 -4.60 -25.43
N LEU A 448 8.96 -4.45 -24.18
CA LEU A 448 7.82 -5.20 -23.65
C LEU A 448 6.53 -4.86 -24.40
N ALA A 449 6.29 -3.58 -24.69
CA ALA A 449 5.14 -3.14 -25.49
C ALA A 449 5.13 -3.77 -26.88
N SER A 450 6.28 -3.73 -27.58
CA SER A 450 6.42 -4.32 -28.92
C SER A 450 6.26 -5.84 -28.92
N PHE A 451 6.79 -6.52 -27.90
CA PHE A 451 6.75 -7.98 -27.80
C PHE A 451 5.35 -8.50 -27.48
N THR A 452 4.64 -7.83 -26.56
CA THR A 452 3.33 -8.29 -26.10
C THR A 452 2.15 -7.68 -26.87
N GLY A 453 2.38 -6.59 -27.61
CA GLY A 453 1.31 -5.79 -28.25
C GLY A 453 0.51 -4.94 -27.26
N ASN A 454 0.85 -4.93 -25.96
CA ASN A 454 0.20 -4.11 -24.94
C ASN A 454 0.76 -2.68 -24.94
N ALA A 455 -0.11 -1.69 -24.79
CA ALA A 455 0.34 -0.31 -24.64
C ALA A 455 0.98 -0.07 -23.27
N ALA A 456 2.14 0.58 -23.26
CA ALA A 456 2.74 1.02 -22.01
C ALA A 456 1.93 2.17 -21.41
N PRO A 457 1.72 2.20 -20.08
CA PRO A 457 1.03 3.30 -19.40
C PRO A 457 1.72 4.64 -19.67
N ALA A 458 0.93 5.66 -19.99
CA ALA A 458 1.43 7.00 -20.34
C ALA A 458 2.41 7.60 -19.30
N PRO A 459 2.23 7.41 -17.98
CA PRO A 459 3.17 7.92 -16.99
C PRO A 459 4.58 7.33 -17.08
N LEU A 460 4.74 6.13 -17.65
CA LEU A 460 6.03 5.45 -17.83
C LEU A 460 6.71 5.80 -19.17
N CYS A 461 5.97 6.35 -20.12
CA CYS A 461 6.51 6.71 -21.42
C CYS A 461 7.40 7.97 -21.33
N GLY A 462 8.56 7.94 -22.02
CA GLY A 462 9.46 9.10 -22.14
C GLY A 462 10.07 9.58 -20.83
N LEU A 463 10.22 8.71 -19.84
CA LEU A 463 10.88 9.05 -18.55
C LEU A 463 12.33 9.51 -18.76
N ASP A 464 13.03 8.95 -19.71
CA ASP A 464 14.40 9.30 -20.10
C ASP A 464 14.53 10.70 -20.71
N LYS A 465 13.43 11.23 -21.25
CA LYS A 465 13.37 12.59 -21.85
C LYS A 465 13.04 13.67 -20.81
N ARG A 466 12.68 13.28 -19.58
CA ARG A 466 12.37 14.22 -18.50
C ARG A 466 13.66 14.72 -17.86
N PRO A 467 13.76 16.00 -17.48
CA PRO A 467 14.94 16.52 -16.81
C PRO A 467 15.14 15.85 -15.45
N VAL A 468 16.34 15.33 -15.20
CA VAL A 468 16.74 14.86 -13.88
C VAL A 468 16.88 16.08 -12.97
N ARG A 469 16.16 16.11 -11.88
CA ARG A 469 16.12 17.22 -10.91
C ARG A 469 16.90 16.91 -9.62
N PHE A 470 16.99 15.64 -9.26
CA PHE A 470 17.53 15.20 -7.98
C PHE A 470 18.65 14.19 -8.18
N GLU A 471 19.91 14.64 -7.96
CA GLU A 471 21.11 13.80 -8.09
C GLU A 471 21.87 13.65 -6.75
N THR A 472 21.24 14.13 -5.66
CA THR A 472 21.86 14.14 -4.35
C THR A 472 22.08 12.72 -3.82
N VAL A 473 23.33 12.37 -3.55
CA VAL A 473 23.72 11.13 -2.88
C VAL A 473 24.35 11.49 -1.55
N ILE A 474 23.85 10.93 -0.46
CA ILE A 474 24.28 11.24 0.90
C ILE A 474 24.73 10.00 1.67
N GLU A 475 25.59 10.19 2.64
CA GLU A 475 25.85 9.21 3.68
C GLU A 475 24.65 9.14 4.65
N LYS A 476 24.38 7.98 5.24
CA LYS A 476 23.26 7.81 6.17
C LYS A 476 23.28 8.78 7.37
N GLN A 477 24.46 9.20 7.81
CA GLN A 477 24.62 10.18 8.89
C GLN A 477 24.21 11.61 8.48
N ALA A 478 24.16 11.90 7.18
CA ALA A 478 23.81 13.22 6.65
C ALA A 478 22.30 13.43 6.45
N MET A 479 21.45 12.44 6.74
CA MET A 479 19.99 12.54 6.55
C MET A 479 19.38 13.70 7.34
N LYS A 480 19.81 13.93 8.60
CA LYS A 480 19.37 15.08 9.42
C LYS A 480 19.70 16.41 8.75
N GLN A 481 20.91 16.54 8.22
CA GLN A 481 21.32 17.73 7.49
C GLN A 481 20.45 17.95 6.24
N ALA A 482 20.17 16.91 5.46
CA ALA A 482 19.32 17.00 4.28
C ALA A 482 17.92 17.53 4.62
N VAL A 483 17.31 17.05 5.71
CA VAL A 483 16.01 17.58 6.20
C VAL A 483 16.11 19.05 6.58
N THR A 484 17.12 19.42 7.37
CA THR A 484 17.25 20.83 7.85
C THR A 484 17.58 21.81 6.74
N GLU A 485 18.29 21.39 5.71
CA GLU A 485 18.58 22.20 4.52
C GLU A 485 17.35 22.38 3.63
N PHE A 486 16.57 21.31 3.44
CA PHE A 486 15.31 21.37 2.66
C PHE A 486 14.25 22.26 3.32
N LEU A 487 14.28 22.44 4.65
CA LEU A 487 13.32 23.22 5.42
C LEU A 487 13.83 24.63 5.77
N LYS A 488 14.92 25.08 5.19
CA LYS A 488 15.33 26.49 5.23
C LYS A 488 14.40 27.33 4.38
#